data_75657da10769c83c4469f6d2f9b43f9b
#
_entry.id   75657da10769c83c4469f6d2f9b43f9b
#
_cell.length_a   1.000
_cell.length_b   1.000
_cell.length_c   1.000
_cell.angle_alpha   90.00
_cell.angle_beta   90.00
_cell.angle_gamma   90.00
#
_symmetry.space_group_name_H-M   'P 1'
#
loop_
_entity.id
_entity.type
_entity.pdbx_description
1 polymer ?
#
loop_
_entity_poly.entity_id
_entity_poly.type
_entity_poly.pdbx_seq_one_letter_code
_entity_poly.pdbx_strand_id
1 'polypeptide(L)'
;MKTTILLRLGLIALSGCIATNSVSANEVADFYKDKRVTMWIGYSSGGGYDRYARTLSRHIGRHIPGNPKFVAKNKTGAGSMILTNEVYSTLPQDGTVIAAVGRGMPMEPLFGNKQAKFDPRKFGWIGSTNNEVSTCATMATTGIKTFKDLQTRGATLGGTGKGADTDTFPTVMNNLLDTRLKLVTGYPGGNDINFAMEKGELDGRCGWSWSSVKATRASWLKSGKINILLQMSTAKHADLPNVPLIIDLAKSEQDKQIMKLIFARQAWGRPFNTTPNVPKARLAALQAAFDATMKDPKYIADMKRQKLELNPISGRQIQGMIEDLYKSPKDLVARAAKAASDDAALNVSKASIPVLTHQGKITKLKRKGRRVSWKGATAKGKLKVRGKTKITIAGKKVRSSALKVGMNCTFKVRGVESALAIACN
;
A
#
# COMPACT_ATOMS: atom_id res chain seq x y z
N MET A 1 28.11 20.99 81.96
CA MET A 1 28.96 21.52 80.87
C MET A 1 28.96 20.50 79.74
N LYS A 2 28.77 21.00 78.55
CA LYS A 2 28.82 20.38 77.23
C LYS A 2 27.47 20.08 76.59
N THR A 3 27.15 20.97 75.77
CA THR A 3 26.12 21.18 74.80
C THR A 3 26.12 20.07 73.72
N THR A 4 24.93 19.54 73.33
CA THR A 4 24.80 18.78 72.14
C THR A 4 23.63 19.34 71.31
N ILE A 5 23.95 20.00 70.22
CA ILE A 5 23.02 20.53 69.20
C ILE A 5 22.74 19.40 68.21
N LEU A 6 21.47 18.99 68.08
CA LEU A 6 21.02 18.06 67.08
C LEU A 6 20.59 18.73 65.80
N LEU A 7 21.25 18.33 64.74
CA LEU A 7 21.01 18.68 63.34
C LEU A 7 19.67 18.05 62.89
N ARG A 8 18.72 18.87 62.48
CA ARG A 8 17.56 18.49 61.66
C ARG A 8 17.62 19.25 60.36
N LEU A 9 18.06 18.58 59.31
CA LEU A 9 17.91 19.09 57.92
C LEU A 9 17.81 17.89 56.97
N GLY A 10 16.79 17.91 56.15
CA GLY A 10 16.87 17.27 54.81
C GLY A 10 15.92 16.12 54.53
N LEU A 11 14.67 16.42 54.31
CA LEU A 11 13.79 15.53 53.49
C LEU A 11 12.70 16.35 52.79
N ILE A 12 13.09 17.17 51.82
CA ILE A 12 12.14 17.76 50.83
C ILE A 12 12.91 17.88 49.50
N ALA A 13 12.77 16.88 48.65
CA ALA A 13 12.98 17.03 47.20
C ALA A 13 12.87 15.66 46.51
N LEU A 14 11.66 15.11 46.31
CA LEU A 14 11.42 14.14 45.22
C LEU A 14 9.90 14.02 44.95
N SER A 15 9.28 15.08 44.43
CA SER A 15 7.87 15.01 44.01
C SER A 15 7.59 15.90 42.77
N GLY A 16 8.56 16.08 41.87
CA GLY A 16 8.46 17.02 40.75
C GLY A 16 8.34 16.44 39.34
N CYS A 17 8.39 15.12 39.09
CA CYS A 17 8.53 14.59 37.73
C CYS A 17 7.38 13.74 37.17
N ILE A 18 6.24 13.60 37.85
CA ILE A 18 5.14 12.73 37.37
C ILE A 18 4.00 13.51 36.69
N ALA A 19 3.92 14.83 36.83
CA ALA A 19 2.77 15.60 36.36
C ALA A 19 2.75 15.89 34.85
N THR A 20 3.88 15.90 34.14
CA THR A 20 3.92 16.34 32.74
C THR A 20 3.40 15.30 31.75
N ASN A 21 3.49 14.01 32.05
CA ASN A 21 2.99 12.95 31.18
C ASN A 21 1.47 12.78 31.24
N SER A 22 0.85 13.07 32.37
CA SER A 22 -0.59 12.89 32.57
C SER A 22 -1.44 13.96 31.85
N VAL A 23 -0.98 15.21 31.82
CA VAL A 23 -1.66 16.31 31.11
C VAL A 23 -1.65 16.07 29.62
N SER A 24 -0.53 15.63 29.05
CA SER A 24 -0.41 15.33 27.61
C SER A 24 -1.27 14.15 27.17
N ALA A 25 -1.43 13.12 28.00
CA ALA A 25 -2.24 11.94 27.70
C ALA A 25 -3.74 12.28 27.70
N ASN A 26 -4.21 13.12 28.62
CA ASN A 26 -5.60 13.59 28.69
C ASN A 26 -5.94 14.47 27.45
N GLU A 27 -5.05 15.37 27.05
CA GLU A 27 -5.26 16.21 25.86
C GLU A 27 -5.39 15.37 24.57
N VAL A 28 -4.59 14.30 24.42
CA VAL A 28 -4.68 13.39 23.28
C VAL A 28 -5.98 12.60 23.32
N ALA A 29 -6.42 12.12 24.49
CA ALA A 29 -7.66 11.38 24.65
C ALA A 29 -8.88 12.26 24.31
N ASP A 30 -8.91 13.49 24.82
CA ASP A 30 -9.97 14.46 24.55
C ASP A 30 -10.03 14.83 23.06
N PHE A 31 -8.87 15.01 22.42
CA PHE A 31 -8.83 15.27 20.99
C PHE A 31 -9.43 14.12 20.17
N TYR A 32 -9.11 12.85 20.49
CA TYR A 32 -9.58 11.71 19.72
C TYR A 32 -10.97 11.21 20.11
N LYS A 33 -11.52 11.65 21.23
CA LYS A 33 -12.88 11.33 21.65
C LYS A 33 -13.87 11.68 20.54
N ASP A 34 -14.70 10.73 20.14
CA ASP A 34 -15.69 10.82 19.07
C ASP A 34 -15.15 11.18 17.67
N LYS A 35 -13.86 11.30 17.49
CA LYS A 35 -13.24 11.56 16.17
C LYS A 35 -13.30 10.35 15.25
N ARG A 36 -13.18 10.66 13.97
CA ARG A 36 -13.01 9.67 12.90
C ARG A 36 -11.66 9.86 12.24
N VAL A 37 -10.79 8.88 12.41
CA VAL A 37 -9.51 8.83 11.69
C VAL A 37 -9.74 8.22 10.31
N THR A 38 -9.25 8.87 9.27
CA THR A 38 -9.33 8.35 7.90
C THR A 38 -8.06 7.59 7.56
N MET A 39 -8.20 6.29 7.30
CA MET A 39 -7.14 5.46 6.70
C MET A 39 -7.21 5.58 5.18
N TRP A 40 -6.31 6.36 4.58
CA TRP A 40 -6.18 6.47 3.14
C TRP A 40 -5.31 5.36 2.57
N ILE A 41 -5.69 4.82 1.40
CA ILE A 41 -5.03 3.68 0.77
C ILE A 41 -4.71 4.04 -0.67
N GLY A 42 -3.42 4.04 -1.05
CA GLY A 42 -2.93 4.49 -2.35
C GLY A 42 -3.26 3.57 -3.54
N TYR A 43 -3.90 2.44 -3.29
CA TYR A 43 -4.22 1.42 -4.30
C TYR A 43 -5.70 1.03 -4.27
N SER A 44 -6.16 0.31 -5.31
CA SER A 44 -7.54 -0.18 -5.42
C SER A 44 -7.89 -1.21 -4.33
N SER A 45 -9.19 -1.42 -4.15
CA SER A 45 -9.72 -2.34 -3.15
C SER A 45 -9.37 -3.79 -3.42
N GLY A 46 -9.11 -4.55 -2.35
CA GLY A 46 -8.93 -6.01 -2.37
C GLY A 46 -7.50 -6.46 -2.67
N GLY A 47 -6.58 -5.56 -3.06
CA GLY A 47 -5.15 -5.85 -3.18
C GLY A 47 -4.45 -5.90 -1.82
N GLY A 48 -3.15 -6.23 -1.80
CA GLY A 48 -2.37 -6.37 -0.57
C GLY A 48 -2.43 -5.13 0.32
N TYR A 49 -2.09 -3.95 -0.18
CA TYR A 49 -2.16 -2.70 0.60
C TYR A 49 -3.56 -2.44 1.19
N ASP A 50 -4.63 -2.68 0.42
CA ASP A 50 -6.00 -2.49 0.91
C ASP A 50 -6.35 -3.47 2.04
N ARG A 51 -5.91 -4.74 1.93
CA ARG A 51 -6.13 -5.75 2.96
C ARG A 51 -5.41 -5.39 4.26
N TYR A 52 -4.11 -5.09 4.20
CA TYR A 52 -3.32 -4.69 5.37
C TYR A 52 -3.90 -3.44 6.05
N ALA A 53 -4.16 -2.38 5.29
CA ALA A 53 -4.70 -1.14 5.82
C ALA A 53 -6.08 -1.29 6.45
N ARG A 54 -6.97 -2.09 5.85
CA ARG A 54 -8.31 -2.34 6.43
C ARG A 54 -8.23 -3.24 7.65
N THR A 55 -7.28 -4.17 7.70
CA THR A 55 -7.06 -5.00 8.89
C THR A 55 -6.56 -4.13 10.02
N LEU A 56 -5.54 -3.30 9.81
CA LEU A 56 -5.08 -2.35 10.82
C LEU A 56 -6.20 -1.41 11.28
N SER A 57 -6.99 -0.86 10.36
CA SER A 57 -8.10 0.08 10.68
C SER A 57 -9.17 -0.51 11.60
N ARG A 58 -9.36 -1.84 11.62
CA ARG A 58 -10.35 -2.48 12.50
C ARG A 58 -9.85 -2.60 13.93
N HIS A 59 -8.56 -2.49 14.14
CA HIS A 59 -7.95 -2.81 15.43
C HIS A 59 -7.26 -1.63 16.11
N ILE A 60 -6.55 -0.78 15.37
CA ILE A 60 -5.69 0.27 15.93
C ILE A 60 -6.46 1.30 16.79
N GLY A 61 -7.72 1.59 16.45
CA GLY A 61 -8.50 2.63 17.15
C GLY A 61 -8.65 2.38 18.65
N ARG A 62 -8.74 1.13 19.09
CA ARG A 62 -8.87 0.79 20.53
C ARG A 62 -7.59 0.98 21.33
N HIS A 63 -6.46 1.17 20.66
CA HIS A 63 -5.17 1.44 21.29
C HIS A 63 -4.79 2.93 21.29
N ILE A 64 -5.58 3.77 20.61
CA ILE A 64 -5.40 5.21 20.62
C ILE A 64 -6.21 5.79 21.77
N PRO A 65 -5.62 6.65 22.66
CA PRO A 65 -6.40 7.36 23.67
C PRO A 65 -7.61 8.04 23.05
N GLY A 66 -8.80 7.95 23.68
CA GLY A 66 -10.07 8.46 23.11
C GLY A 66 -10.77 7.53 22.13
N ASN A 67 -10.19 6.38 21.79
CA ASN A 67 -10.79 5.29 20.98
C ASN A 67 -11.47 5.76 19.67
N PRO A 68 -10.80 6.49 18.79
CA PRO A 68 -11.40 7.03 17.58
C PRO A 68 -11.87 5.95 16.61
N LYS A 69 -12.94 6.22 15.88
CA LYS A 69 -13.44 5.33 14.84
C LYS A 69 -12.65 5.50 13.54
N PHE A 70 -12.35 4.39 12.87
CA PHE A 70 -11.61 4.40 11.60
C PHE A 70 -12.51 4.26 10.38
N VAL A 71 -12.20 5.02 9.32
CA VAL A 71 -12.86 4.92 8.01
C VAL A 71 -11.80 4.74 6.93
N ALA A 72 -11.78 3.57 6.29
CA ALA A 72 -10.85 3.30 5.18
C ALA A 72 -11.39 3.79 3.84
N LYS A 73 -10.57 4.56 3.11
CA LYS A 73 -10.86 5.12 1.78
C LYS A 73 -9.71 4.80 0.82
N ASN A 74 -10.03 4.47 -0.44
CA ASN A 74 -9.01 4.27 -1.47
C ASN A 74 -8.89 5.54 -2.33
N LYS A 75 -7.64 5.98 -2.57
CA LYS A 75 -7.29 7.01 -3.53
C LYS A 75 -6.12 6.51 -4.36
N THR A 76 -6.44 6.07 -5.56
CA THR A 76 -5.48 5.44 -6.49
C THR A 76 -4.88 6.46 -7.43
N GLY A 77 -3.74 6.13 -8.03
CA GLY A 77 -3.14 6.85 -9.14
C GLY A 77 -1.63 7.00 -9.03
N ALA A 78 -0.97 6.87 -10.18
CA ALA A 78 0.48 6.99 -10.34
C ALA A 78 1.27 6.21 -9.26
N GLY A 79 0.98 4.92 -9.07
CA GLY A 79 1.68 4.09 -8.10
C GLY A 79 1.54 4.51 -6.64
N SER A 80 0.48 5.26 -6.26
CA SER A 80 0.27 5.91 -4.95
C SER A 80 0.80 7.36 -4.85
N MET A 81 1.49 7.88 -5.87
CA MET A 81 2.06 9.24 -5.87
C MET A 81 1.02 10.32 -5.59
N ILE A 82 -0.19 10.21 -6.20
CA ILE A 82 -1.27 11.18 -5.98
C ILE A 82 -1.65 11.26 -4.51
N LEU A 83 -1.84 10.12 -3.85
CA LEU A 83 -2.15 10.11 -2.42
C LEU A 83 -0.99 10.66 -1.59
N THR A 84 0.25 10.28 -1.90
CA THR A 84 1.42 10.69 -1.13
C THR A 84 1.60 12.21 -1.16
N ASN A 85 1.43 12.85 -2.32
CA ASN A 85 1.44 14.31 -2.44
C ASN A 85 0.34 14.98 -1.60
N GLU A 86 -0.88 14.42 -1.59
CA GLU A 86 -1.97 14.98 -0.81
C GLU A 86 -1.80 14.81 0.70
N VAL A 87 -1.24 13.68 1.15
CA VAL A 87 -0.88 13.46 2.55
C VAL A 87 0.14 14.51 3.00
N TYR A 88 1.05 14.88 2.12
CA TYR A 88 2.06 15.89 2.45
C TYR A 88 1.51 17.31 2.55
N SER A 89 0.60 17.69 1.64
CA SER A 89 0.29 19.11 1.40
C SER A 89 -1.16 19.52 1.69
N THR A 90 -2.14 18.64 1.53
CA THR A 90 -3.57 19.05 1.47
C THR A 90 -4.49 18.36 2.47
N LEU A 91 -4.08 17.23 3.04
CA LEU A 91 -4.89 16.56 4.05
C LEU A 91 -4.67 17.17 5.43
N PRO A 92 -5.67 17.06 6.36
CA PRO A 92 -5.55 17.57 7.72
C PRO A 92 -4.27 17.13 8.42
N GLN A 93 -3.59 18.08 9.07
CA GLN A 93 -2.28 17.87 9.71
C GLN A 93 -2.40 17.69 11.24
N ASP A 94 -3.53 17.19 11.70
CA ASP A 94 -3.92 17.14 13.11
C ASP A 94 -3.87 15.75 13.75
N GLY A 95 -3.47 14.70 12.98
CA GLY A 95 -3.45 13.32 13.44
C GLY A 95 -4.71 12.52 13.08
N THR A 96 -5.71 13.10 12.40
CA THR A 96 -6.92 12.39 11.95
C THR A 96 -6.74 11.67 10.61
N VAL A 97 -5.53 11.68 10.05
CA VAL A 97 -5.16 11.04 8.79
C VAL A 97 -4.07 10.01 9.01
N ILE A 98 -4.28 8.80 8.53
CA ILE A 98 -3.25 7.77 8.35
C ILE A 98 -3.29 7.31 6.89
N ALA A 99 -2.14 7.11 6.28
CA ALA A 99 -2.03 6.67 4.89
C ALA A 99 -1.19 5.39 4.76
N ALA A 100 -1.68 4.48 3.93
CA ALA A 100 -0.94 3.34 3.41
C ALA A 100 -0.48 3.69 2.00
N VAL A 101 0.73 4.24 1.90
CA VAL A 101 1.36 4.64 0.64
C VAL A 101 2.26 3.54 0.08
N GLY A 102 2.63 3.64 -1.19
CA GLY A 102 3.58 2.72 -1.80
C GLY A 102 4.95 2.81 -1.11
N ARG A 103 5.55 1.66 -0.80
CA ARG A 103 6.87 1.60 -0.14
C ARG A 103 8.01 2.22 -0.95
N GLY A 104 7.83 2.37 -2.27
CA GLY A 104 8.77 3.06 -3.14
C GLY A 104 8.73 4.58 -3.04
N MET A 105 7.64 5.15 -2.52
CA MET A 105 7.45 6.61 -2.47
C MET A 105 8.59 7.36 -1.79
N PRO A 106 9.19 6.90 -0.67
CA PRO A 106 10.32 7.60 -0.07
C PRO A 106 11.53 7.79 -0.97
N MET A 107 11.69 6.93 -1.99
CA MET A 107 12.82 7.01 -2.92
C MET A 107 12.57 7.98 -4.09
N GLU A 108 11.34 8.33 -4.39
CA GLU A 108 11.00 9.10 -5.58
C GLU A 108 11.61 10.52 -5.60
N PRO A 109 11.56 11.32 -4.51
CA PRO A 109 12.29 12.58 -4.47
C PRO A 109 13.81 12.39 -4.56
N LEU A 110 14.35 11.35 -3.90
CA LEU A 110 15.79 11.04 -3.94
C LEU A 110 16.27 10.72 -5.36
N PHE A 111 15.44 10.03 -6.14
CA PHE A 111 15.72 9.69 -7.55
C PHE A 111 15.35 10.82 -8.53
N GLY A 112 15.03 12.02 -8.03
CA GLY A 112 14.77 13.19 -8.86
C GLY A 112 13.42 13.18 -9.60
N ASN A 113 12.45 12.38 -9.15
CA ASN A 113 11.12 12.39 -9.74
C ASN A 113 10.40 13.71 -9.46
N LYS A 114 10.29 14.57 -10.48
CA LYS A 114 9.66 15.89 -10.39
C LYS A 114 8.17 15.87 -10.00
N GLN A 115 7.50 14.72 -10.09
CA GLN A 115 6.10 14.55 -9.65
C GLN A 115 5.98 14.32 -8.14
N ALA A 116 7.06 13.94 -7.46
CA ALA A 116 7.11 13.78 -6.01
C ALA A 116 7.26 15.17 -5.35
N LYS A 117 6.15 15.72 -4.86
CA LYS A 117 6.07 17.05 -4.23
C LYS A 117 6.08 16.93 -2.70
N PHE A 118 6.92 16.07 -2.15
CA PHE A 118 7.02 15.80 -0.71
C PHE A 118 8.46 15.50 -0.30
N ASP A 119 8.76 15.72 0.97
CA ASP A 119 9.97 15.23 1.63
C ASP A 119 9.57 14.08 2.57
N PRO A 120 9.98 12.84 2.29
CA PRO A 120 9.57 11.68 3.09
C PRO A 120 10.14 11.70 4.51
N ARG A 121 11.18 12.48 4.78
CA ARG A 121 11.78 12.67 6.12
C ARG A 121 10.87 13.47 7.04
N LYS A 122 9.91 14.23 6.48
CA LYS A 122 8.97 15.07 7.22
C LYS A 122 7.64 14.40 7.54
N PHE A 123 7.36 13.22 7.00
CA PHE A 123 6.16 12.47 7.38
C PHE A 123 6.25 11.96 8.82
N GLY A 124 5.13 11.89 9.50
CA GLY A 124 5.01 11.13 10.73
C GLY A 124 4.92 9.62 10.43
N TRP A 125 6.02 8.90 10.38
CA TRP A 125 5.99 7.45 10.18
C TRP A 125 5.43 6.74 11.40
N ILE A 126 4.41 5.91 11.18
CA ILE A 126 3.67 5.21 12.27
C ILE A 126 4.23 3.80 12.46
N GLY A 127 4.53 3.11 11.36
CA GLY A 127 5.11 1.78 11.36
C GLY A 127 4.87 1.05 10.05
N SER A 128 5.43 -0.14 9.91
CA SER A 128 5.14 -1.07 8.83
C SER A 128 4.70 -2.41 9.44
N THR A 129 3.60 -2.96 8.96
CA THR A 129 3.08 -4.24 9.48
C THR A 129 3.84 -5.45 8.98
N ASN A 130 4.64 -5.30 7.95
CA ASN A 130 5.46 -6.38 7.39
C ASN A 130 6.67 -5.83 6.63
N ASN A 131 7.81 -6.51 6.71
CA ASN A 131 8.80 -6.46 5.66
C ASN A 131 8.32 -7.32 4.50
N GLU A 132 8.86 -7.16 3.31
CA GLU A 132 8.36 -7.87 2.13
C GLU A 132 9.48 -8.47 1.30
N VAL A 133 9.15 -9.57 0.65
CA VAL A 133 9.81 -10.04 -0.55
C VAL A 133 8.83 -9.91 -1.70
N SER A 134 9.17 -9.17 -2.74
CA SER A 134 8.40 -9.15 -3.96
C SER A 134 8.79 -10.31 -4.86
N THR A 135 7.87 -10.76 -5.70
CA THR A 135 8.10 -11.77 -6.71
C THR A 135 7.90 -11.21 -8.12
N CYS A 136 8.56 -11.82 -9.09
CA CYS A 136 8.20 -11.73 -10.50
C CYS A 136 7.50 -13.02 -10.89
N ALA A 137 6.26 -12.93 -11.36
CA ALA A 137 5.45 -14.10 -11.71
C ALA A 137 4.79 -13.93 -13.07
N THR A 138 4.72 -15.04 -13.83
CA THR A 138 4.02 -15.14 -15.11
C THR A 138 2.89 -16.15 -15.06
N MET A 139 1.91 -16.03 -15.93
CA MET A 139 0.89 -17.06 -16.11
C MET A 139 1.52 -18.31 -16.72
N ALA A 140 1.19 -19.48 -16.21
CA ALA A 140 1.73 -20.73 -16.71
C ALA A 140 1.42 -20.97 -18.21
N THR A 141 0.30 -20.43 -18.68
CA THR A 141 -0.15 -20.51 -20.09
C THR A 141 0.78 -19.79 -21.07
N THR A 142 1.63 -18.86 -20.59
CA THR A 142 2.59 -18.14 -21.45
C THR A 142 3.79 -18.99 -21.85
N GLY A 143 4.05 -20.10 -21.14
CA GLY A 143 5.24 -20.92 -21.29
C GLY A 143 6.53 -20.26 -20.80
N ILE A 144 6.46 -19.09 -20.15
CA ILE A 144 7.61 -18.41 -19.52
C ILE A 144 7.76 -18.99 -18.10
N LYS A 145 8.84 -19.75 -17.88
CA LYS A 145 9.03 -20.55 -16.65
C LYS A 145 10.27 -20.17 -15.85
N THR A 146 11.21 -19.46 -16.46
CA THR A 146 12.51 -19.16 -15.87
C THR A 146 12.88 -17.70 -16.06
N PHE A 147 13.87 -17.23 -15.29
CA PHE A 147 14.47 -15.91 -15.53
C PHE A 147 15.08 -15.79 -16.93
N LYS A 148 15.68 -16.87 -17.43
CA LYS A 148 16.27 -16.91 -18.79
C LYS A 148 15.23 -16.64 -19.88
N ASP A 149 14.01 -17.10 -19.70
CA ASP A 149 12.92 -16.81 -20.64
C ASP A 149 12.62 -15.31 -20.72
N LEU A 150 12.76 -14.56 -19.60
CA LEU A 150 12.57 -13.10 -19.60
C LEU A 150 13.67 -12.38 -20.41
N GLN A 151 14.87 -12.95 -20.51
CA GLN A 151 15.97 -12.41 -21.32
C GLN A 151 15.80 -12.72 -22.80
N THR A 152 15.37 -13.94 -23.14
CA THR A 152 15.32 -14.43 -24.52
C THR A 152 14.00 -14.11 -25.22
N ARG A 153 12.87 -14.32 -24.54
CA ARG A 153 11.51 -14.16 -25.06
C ARG A 153 10.85 -12.86 -24.64
N GLY A 154 11.20 -12.37 -23.43
CA GLY A 154 10.53 -11.23 -22.81
C GLY A 154 9.17 -11.59 -22.21
N ALA A 155 8.47 -10.57 -21.69
CA ALA A 155 7.10 -10.67 -21.15
C ALA A 155 6.42 -9.31 -21.14
N THR A 156 5.09 -9.28 -21.31
CA THR A 156 4.28 -8.09 -21.10
C THR A 156 3.73 -8.10 -19.67
N LEU A 157 4.12 -7.10 -18.88
CA LEU A 157 3.83 -7.02 -17.46
C LEU A 157 2.88 -5.86 -17.13
N GLY A 158 2.11 -6.02 -16.05
CA GLY A 158 1.23 -4.97 -15.55
C GLY A 158 1.86 -4.12 -14.46
N GLY A 159 1.72 -2.78 -14.56
CA GLY A 159 2.21 -1.78 -13.62
C GLY A 159 1.14 -0.85 -13.07
N THR A 160 1.43 -0.20 -11.94
CA THR A 160 0.48 0.73 -11.28
C THR A 160 0.87 2.20 -11.43
N GLY A 161 2.08 2.47 -11.83
CA GLY A 161 2.63 3.81 -12.03
C GLY A 161 4.06 3.96 -11.51
N LYS A 162 4.76 4.96 -12.04
CA LYS A 162 6.15 5.26 -11.71
C LYS A 162 6.36 5.35 -10.19
N GLY A 163 7.45 4.77 -9.71
CA GLY A 163 7.78 4.66 -8.28
C GLY A 163 7.17 3.46 -7.57
N ALA A 164 6.16 2.80 -8.13
CA ALA A 164 5.70 1.52 -7.61
C ALA A 164 6.63 0.38 -8.04
N ASP A 165 6.76 -0.64 -7.19
CA ASP A 165 7.59 -1.81 -7.49
C ASP A 165 7.21 -2.47 -8.82
N THR A 166 5.93 -2.46 -9.17
CA THR A 166 5.41 -3.03 -10.42
C THR A 166 5.90 -2.34 -11.69
N ASP A 167 6.38 -1.12 -11.57
CA ASP A 167 6.95 -0.35 -12.67
C ASP A 167 8.48 -0.28 -12.53
N THR A 168 8.98 0.07 -11.34
CA THR A 168 10.41 0.23 -11.07
C THR A 168 11.18 -1.08 -11.28
N PHE A 169 10.66 -2.23 -10.84
CA PHE A 169 11.44 -3.47 -10.89
C PHE A 169 11.60 -4.04 -12.31
N PRO A 170 10.57 -4.05 -13.17
CA PRO A 170 10.77 -4.35 -14.59
C PRO A 170 11.78 -3.44 -15.28
N THR A 171 11.76 -2.13 -14.98
CA THR A 171 12.71 -1.16 -15.52
C THR A 171 14.16 -1.52 -15.11
N VAL A 172 14.36 -1.79 -13.82
CA VAL A 172 15.69 -2.23 -13.30
C VAL A 172 16.16 -3.53 -13.96
N MET A 173 15.25 -4.49 -14.16
CA MET A 173 15.59 -5.77 -14.80
C MET A 173 16.01 -5.57 -16.26
N ASN A 174 15.34 -4.74 -17.03
CA ASN A 174 15.77 -4.45 -18.41
C ASN A 174 17.11 -3.74 -18.43
N ASN A 175 17.33 -2.76 -17.53
CA ASN A 175 18.53 -1.92 -17.55
C ASN A 175 19.79 -2.63 -17.01
N LEU A 176 19.65 -3.56 -16.06
CA LEU A 176 20.78 -4.19 -15.41
C LEU A 176 20.93 -5.69 -15.73
N LEU A 177 19.86 -6.36 -16.17
CA LEU A 177 19.84 -7.82 -16.33
C LEU A 177 19.46 -8.29 -17.75
N ASP A 178 19.46 -7.39 -18.74
CA ASP A 178 19.16 -7.65 -20.16
C ASP A 178 17.85 -8.39 -20.40
N THR A 179 16.84 -8.15 -19.56
CA THR A 179 15.52 -8.68 -19.83
C THR A 179 14.82 -7.89 -20.92
N ARG A 180 13.83 -8.51 -21.58
CA ARG A 180 13.07 -7.91 -22.69
C ARG A 180 11.62 -7.67 -22.28
N LEU A 181 11.43 -7.00 -21.14
CA LEU A 181 10.11 -6.76 -20.58
C LEU A 181 9.43 -5.58 -21.27
N LYS A 182 8.12 -5.71 -21.46
CA LYS A 182 7.20 -4.62 -21.87
C LYS A 182 6.30 -4.30 -20.70
N LEU A 183 5.95 -3.03 -20.49
CA LEU A 183 5.15 -2.60 -19.35
C LEU A 183 3.86 -1.94 -19.79
N VAL A 184 2.74 -2.44 -19.32
CA VAL A 184 1.43 -1.80 -19.41
C VAL A 184 1.12 -1.20 -18.05
N THR A 185 1.31 0.12 -17.89
CA THR A 185 1.21 0.82 -16.62
C THR A 185 -0.11 1.57 -16.44
N GLY A 186 -0.42 1.99 -15.20
CA GLY A 186 -1.60 2.80 -14.87
C GLY A 186 -2.76 2.00 -14.31
N TYR A 187 -2.60 0.71 -14.01
CA TYR A 187 -3.60 -0.05 -13.28
C TYR A 187 -3.83 0.55 -11.87
N PRO A 188 -5.08 0.63 -11.38
CA PRO A 188 -5.37 1.24 -10.08
C PRO A 188 -4.78 0.47 -8.88
N GLY A 189 -4.46 -0.81 -9.08
CA GLY A 189 -3.87 -1.66 -8.06
C GLY A 189 -3.66 -3.10 -8.52
N GLY A 190 -3.06 -3.90 -7.63
CA GLY A 190 -2.63 -5.24 -7.98
C GLY A 190 -3.74 -6.22 -8.37
N ASN A 191 -4.96 -6.05 -7.89
CA ASN A 191 -6.08 -6.90 -8.32
C ASN A 191 -6.53 -6.60 -9.74
N ASP A 192 -6.39 -5.35 -10.19
CA ASP A 192 -6.70 -4.96 -11.57
C ASP A 192 -5.69 -5.59 -12.53
N ILE A 193 -4.40 -5.63 -12.15
CA ILE A 193 -3.35 -6.34 -12.90
C ILE A 193 -3.67 -7.85 -12.95
N ASN A 194 -3.96 -8.46 -11.80
CA ASN A 194 -4.27 -9.89 -11.76
C ASN A 194 -5.48 -10.26 -12.63
N PHE A 195 -6.45 -9.37 -12.73
CA PHE A 195 -7.61 -9.56 -13.60
C PHE A 195 -7.23 -9.51 -15.08
N ALA A 196 -6.33 -8.59 -15.47
CA ALA A 196 -5.80 -8.52 -16.83
C ALA A 196 -4.97 -9.78 -17.18
N MET A 197 -4.18 -10.29 -16.23
CA MET A 197 -3.48 -11.57 -16.37
C MET A 197 -4.45 -12.75 -16.59
N GLU A 198 -5.55 -12.81 -15.82
CA GLU A 198 -6.57 -13.86 -15.98
C GLU A 198 -7.24 -13.84 -17.35
N LYS A 199 -7.32 -12.67 -17.98
CA LYS A 199 -7.88 -12.50 -19.34
C LYS A 199 -6.85 -12.72 -20.45
N GLY A 200 -5.59 -12.95 -20.14
CA GLY A 200 -4.53 -13.08 -21.12
C GLY A 200 -4.08 -11.74 -21.75
N GLU A 201 -4.49 -10.61 -21.17
CA GLU A 201 -4.04 -9.27 -21.60
C GLU A 201 -2.59 -8.98 -21.18
N LEU A 202 -2.09 -9.70 -20.18
CA LEU A 202 -0.75 -9.61 -19.61
C LEU A 202 -0.17 -11.00 -19.39
N ASP A 203 1.12 -11.14 -19.65
CA ASP A 203 1.84 -12.38 -19.36
C ASP A 203 2.08 -12.55 -17.86
N GLY A 204 2.27 -11.44 -17.14
CA GLY A 204 2.66 -11.53 -15.75
C GLY A 204 2.71 -10.21 -15.01
N ARG A 205 3.38 -10.26 -13.87
CA ARG A 205 3.56 -9.15 -12.95
C ARG A 205 4.82 -9.33 -12.12
N CYS A 206 5.73 -8.37 -12.17
CA CYS A 206 6.85 -8.27 -11.24
C CYS A 206 6.56 -7.20 -10.16
N GLY A 207 7.30 -7.20 -9.05
CA GLY A 207 7.00 -6.34 -7.91
C GLY A 207 5.73 -6.75 -7.15
N TRP A 208 5.37 -8.02 -7.19
CA TRP A 208 4.20 -8.57 -6.51
C TRP A 208 4.59 -9.17 -5.17
N SER A 209 4.28 -8.49 -4.07
CA SER A 209 4.60 -8.96 -2.71
C SER A 209 4.14 -10.39 -2.48
N TRP A 210 5.02 -11.24 -1.97
CA TRP A 210 4.74 -12.65 -1.69
C TRP A 210 3.58 -12.82 -0.71
N SER A 211 3.53 -12.01 0.35
CA SER A 211 2.38 -11.96 1.26
C SER A 211 1.05 -11.74 0.54
N SER A 212 1.04 -10.91 -0.52
CA SER A 212 -0.16 -10.65 -1.32
C SER A 212 -0.50 -11.81 -2.25
N VAL A 213 0.49 -12.50 -2.81
CA VAL A 213 0.27 -13.72 -3.60
C VAL A 213 -0.46 -14.74 -2.75
N LYS A 214 0.08 -15.05 -1.56
CA LYS A 214 -0.52 -16.01 -0.60
C LYS A 214 -1.92 -15.61 -0.16
N ALA A 215 -2.14 -14.33 0.15
CA ALA A 215 -3.42 -13.86 0.66
C ALA A 215 -4.51 -13.70 -0.40
N THR A 216 -4.16 -13.45 -1.68
CA THR A 216 -5.15 -13.11 -2.71
C THR A 216 -5.27 -14.12 -3.83
N ARG A 217 -4.27 -14.95 -4.04
CA ARG A 217 -4.15 -15.92 -5.16
C ARG A 217 -3.58 -17.26 -4.74
N ALA A 218 -3.84 -17.69 -3.49
CA ALA A 218 -3.41 -19.01 -3.00
C ALA A 218 -3.86 -20.17 -3.93
N SER A 219 -5.03 -20.06 -4.57
CA SER A 219 -5.50 -21.05 -5.53
C SER A 219 -4.62 -21.14 -6.77
N TRP A 220 -4.06 -20.02 -7.24
CA TRP A 220 -3.14 -20.01 -8.40
C TRP A 220 -1.84 -20.72 -8.10
N LEU A 221 -1.31 -20.59 -6.87
CA LEU A 221 -0.15 -21.34 -6.41
C LEU A 221 -0.45 -22.85 -6.37
N LYS A 222 -1.57 -23.21 -5.73
CA LYS A 222 -1.95 -24.64 -5.57
C LYS A 222 -2.23 -25.34 -6.91
N SER A 223 -2.78 -24.63 -7.88
CA SER A 223 -3.11 -25.18 -9.20
C SER A 223 -2.00 -25.03 -10.23
N GLY A 224 -0.83 -24.49 -9.87
CA GLY A 224 0.26 -24.23 -10.82
C GLY A 224 -0.09 -23.20 -11.90
N LYS A 225 -1.10 -22.32 -11.65
CA LYS A 225 -1.55 -21.32 -12.62
C LYS A 225 -0.53 -20.23 -12.91
N ILE A 226 0.44 -20.02 -12.00
CA ILE A 226 1.54 -19.06 -12.13
C ILE A 226 2.88 -19.69 -11.86
N ASN A 227 3.90 -19.21 -12.56
CA ASN A 227 5.31 -19.51 -12.33
C ASN A 227 5.92 -18.36 -11.53
N ILE A 228 6.62 -18.66 -10.44
CA ILE A 228 7.39 -17.66 -9.67
C ILE A 228 8.83 -17.71 -10.17
N LEU A 229 9.27 -16.66 -10.85
CA LEU A 229 10.53 -16.63 -11.58
C LEU A 229 11.70 -16.07 -10.77
N LEU A 230 11.42 -15.06 -9.92
CA LEU A 230 12.41 -14.33 -9.12
C LEU A 230 11.83 -13.88 -7.79
N GLN A 231 12.71 -13.78 -6.80
CA GLN A 231 12.52 -13.02 -5.59
C GLN A 231 13.22 -11.66 -5.71
N MET A 232 12.54 -10.60 -5.35
CA MET A 232 12.98 -9.22 -5.53
C MET A 232 13.05 -8.54 -4.16
N SER A 233 14.18 -8.72 -3.50
CA SER A 233 14.49 -8.20 -2.15
C SER A 233 16.00 -8.23 -1.94
N THR A 234 16.45 -7.83 -0.74
CA THR A 234 17.84 -7.93 -0.31
C THR A 234 18.18 -9.29 0.34
N ALA A 235 17.17 -10.11 0.63
CA ALA A 235 17.30 -11.45 1.17
C ALA A 235 16.19 -12.37 0.66
N LYS A 236 16.45 -13.69 0.64
CA LYS A 236 15.45 -14.70 0.26
C LYS A 236 14.35 -14.83 1.31
N HIS A 237 13.14 -15.13 0.85
CA HIS A 237 12.04 -15.56 1.70
C HIS A 237 12.12 -17.06 2.00
N ALA A 238 11.83 -17.45 3.24
CA ALA A 238 11.88 -18.86 3.67
C ALA A 238 10.97 -19.79 2.83
N ASP A 239 9.81 -19.31 2.40
CA ASP A 239 8.88 -20.07 1.53
C ASP A 239 9.41 -20.29 0.11
N LEU A 240 10.47 -19.61 -0.31
CA LEU A 240 10.96 -19.57 -1.69
C LEU A 240 12.46 -19.96 -1.80
N PRO A 241 12.94 -21.04 -1.16
CA PRO A 241 14.37 -21.37 -1.09
C PRO A 241 14.99 -21.57 -2.48
N ASN A 242 14.25 -22.14 -3.42
CA ASN A 242 14.70 -22.50 -4.76
C ASN A 242 14.43 -21.42 -5.82
N VAL A 243 13.75 -20.31 -5.46
CA VAL A 243 13.54 -19.20 -6.40
C VAL A 243 14.76 -18.28 -6.36
N PRO A 244 15.37 -17.91 -7.50
CA PRO A 244 16.53 -17.03 -7.54
C PRO A 244 16.26 -15.67 -6.89
N LEU A 245 17.26 -15.15 -6.17
CA LEU A 245 17.21 -13.79 -5.61
C LEU A 245 17.83 -12.83 -6.63
N ILE A 246 17.13 -11.73 -6.91
CA ILE A 246 17.51 -10.80 -7.98
C ILE A 246 18.92 -10.19 -7.80
N ILE A 247 19.33 -9.88 -6.57
CA ILE A 247 20.66 -9.29 -6.33
C ILE A 247 21.81 -10.27 -6.60
N ASP A 248 21.54 -11.59 -6.59
CA ASP A 248 22.54 -12.61 -6.92
C ASP A 248 22.77 -12.73 -8.44
N LEU A 249 21.91 -12.09 -9.25
CA LEU A 249 22.01 -12.05 -10.71
C LEU A 249 22.73 -10.79 -11.20
N ALA A 250 23.23 -9.95 -10.30
CA ALA A 250 23.97 -8.74 -10.65
C ALA A 250 25.24 -9.10 -11.45
N LYS A 251 25.50 -8.37 -12.55
CA LYS A 251 26.64 -8.61 -13.44
C LYS A 251 27.96 -8.04 -12.90
N SER A 252 27.86 -7.10 -11.96
CA SER A 252 29.00 -6.45 -11.32
C SER A 252 28.67 -6.14 -9.86
N GLU A 253 29.71 -5.89 -9.03
CA GLU A 253 29.49 -5.41 -7.65
C GLU A 253 28.78 -4.04 -7.63
N GLN A 254 29.04 -3.22 -8.65
CA GLN A 254 28.35 -1.96 -8.82
C GLN A 254 26.84 -2.13 -9.04
N ASP A 255 26.44 -3.03 -9.93
CA ASP A 255 25.01 -3.35 -10.14
C ASP A 255 24.38 -3.91 -8.89
N LYS A 256 25.13 -4.73 -8.15
CA LYS A 256 24.69 -5.29 -6.87
C LYS A 256 24.42 -4.21 -5.82
N GLN A 257 25.28 -3.18 -5.74
CA GLN A 257 25.08 -2.04 -4.86
C GLN A 257 23.85 -1.21 -5.27
N ILE A 258 23.68 -0.96 -6.57
CA ILE A 258 22.49 -0.30 -7.12
C ILE A 258 21.21 -1.07 -6.75
N MET A 259 21.22 -2.39 -6.96
CA MET A 259 20.09 -3.24 -6.61
C MET A 259 19.82 -3.24 -5.12
N LYS A 260 20.84 -3.35 -4.25
CA LYS A 260 20.69 -3.27 -2.80
C LYS A 260 20.01 -1.98 -2.40
N LEU A 261 20.41 -0.84 -2.97
CA LEU A 261 19.77 0.46 -2.69
C LEU A 261 18.30 0.46 -3.13
N ILE A 262 17.99 0.03 -4.35
CA ILE A 262 16.61 0.02 -4.87
C ILE A 262 15.71 -0.93 -4.09
N PHE A 263 16.18 -2.14 -3.77
CA PHE A 263 15.40 -3.15 -3.05
C PHE A 263 15.37 -2.95 -1.54
N ALA A 264 16.13 -2.01 -0.97
CA ALA A 264 16.05 -1.65 0.45
C ALA A 264 14.62 -1.29 0.89
N ARG A 265 13.79 -0.76 -0.04
CA ARG A 265 12.37 -0.46 0.21
C ARG A 265 11.55 -1.66 0.72
N GLN A 266 12.03 -2.88 0.52
CA GLN A 266 11.35 -4.08 1.00
C GLN A 266 11.35 -4.19 2.53
N ALA A 267 12.31 -3.56 3.20
CA ALA A 267 12.40 -3.55 4.66
C ALA A 267 11.18 -2.91 5.33
N TRP A 268 10.63 -1.82 4.73
CA TRP A 268 9.37 -1.21 5.18
C TRP A 268 8.21 -1.58 4.24
N GLY A 269 7.97 -2.85 4.05
CA GLY A 269 7.12 -3.40 2.98
C GLY A 269 5.65 -2.97 2.99
N ARG A 270 5.08 -2.66 4.18
CA ARG A 270 3.68 -2.21 4.36
C ARG A 270 3.63 -0.96 5.23
N PRO A 271 4.18 0.17 4.78
CA PRO A 271 4.33 1.35 5.60
C PRO A 271 3.01 2.09 5.81
N PHE A 272 2.91 2.71 6.99
CA PHE A 272 1.86 3.64 7.35
C PHE A 272 2.49 4.94 7.85
N ASN A 273 2.00 6.05 7.34
CA ASN A 273 2.42 7.38 7.75
C ASN A 273 1.23 8.29 7.99
N THR A 274 1.45 9.36 8.70
CA THR A 274 0.55 10.50 8.81
C THR A 274 1.17 11.74 8.15
N THR A 275 0.45 12.84 8.17
CA THR A 275 0.87 14.14 7.61
C THR A 275 2.07 14.73 8.37
N PRO A 276 2.83 15.68 7.78
CA PRO A 276 4.09 16.17 8.38
C PRO A 276 3.95 16.86 9.74
N ASN A 277 2.97 17.75 9.90
CA ASN A 277 2.90 18.68 11.03
C ASN A 277 1.94 18.22 12.14
N VAL A 278 1.80 16.91 12.33
CA VAL A 278 1.01 16.37 13.44
C VAL A 278 1.68 16.71 14.77
N PRO A 279 0.96 17.24 15.76
CA PRO A 279 1.50 17.51 17.09
C PRO A 279 2.24 16.31 17.68
N LYS A 280 3.42 16.54 18.26
CA LYS A 280 4.33 15.47 18.73
C LYS A 280 3.63 14.44 19.64
N ALA A 281 2.80 14.91 20.58
CA ALA A 281 2.05 14.02 21.48
C ALA A 281 1.09 13.09 20.72
N ARG A 282 0.39 13.61 19.70
CA ARG A 282 -0.53 12.79 18.88
C ARG A 282 0.24 11.80 17.99
N LEU A 283 1.37 12.20 17.41
CA LEU A 283 2.23 11.29 16.65
C LEU A 283 2.74 10.15 17.53
N ALA A 284 3.23 10.47 18.73
CA ALA A 284 3.68 9.48 19.70
C ALA A 284 2.56 8.51 20.09
N ALA A 285 1.35 9.01 20.31
CA ALA A 285 0.18 8.18 20.60
C ALA A 285 -0.19 7.24 19.43
N LEU A 286 -0.12 7.72 18.18
CA LEU A 286 -0.36 6.89 16.98
C LEU A 286 0.70 5.80 16.83
N GLN A 287 1.98 6.11 17.09
CA GLN A 287 3.09 5.14 17.07
C GLN A 287 2.92 4.08 18.18
N ALA A 288 2.64 4.51 19.40
CA ALA A 288 2.38 3.60 20.52
C ALA A 288 1.16 2.69 20.27
N ALA A 289 0.09 3.24 19.70
CA ALA A 289 -1.09 2.47 19.32
C ALA A 289 -0.80 1.45 18.21
N PHE A 290 0.07 1.79 17.26
CA PHE A 290 0.54 0.84 16.25
C PHE A 290 1.31 -0.30 16.92
N ASP A 291 2.31 0.00 17.74
CA ASP A 291 3.15 -0.99 18.41
C ASP A 291 2.31 -1.91 19.31
N ALA A 292 1.32 -1.36 20.04
CA ALA A 292 0.36 -2.13 20.82
C ALA A 292 -0.53 -3.02 19.93
N THR A 293 -0.98 -2.51 18.78
CA THR A 293 -1.79 -3.29 17.84
C THR A 293 -1.02 -4.50 17.28
N MET A 294 0.29 -4.36 17.03
CA MET A 294 1.12 -5.47 16.53
C MET A 294 1.22 -6.63 17.52
N LYS A 295 0.99 -6.38 18.80
CA LYS A 295 0.99 -7.37 19.89
C LYS A 295 -0.41 -7.85 20.28
N ASP A 296 -1.47 -7.26 19.74
CA ASP A 296 -2.85 -7.56 20.08
C ASP A 296 -3.29 -8.92 19.53
N PRO A 297 -3.67 -9.88 20.38
CA PRO A 297 -4.09 -11.22 19.94
C PRO A 297 -5.24 -11.19 18.93
N LYS A 298 -6.19 -10.23 19.03
CA LYS A 298 -7.32 -10.08 18.11
C LYS A 298 -6.84 -9.62 16.72
N TYR A 299 -5.84 -8.75 16.67
CA TYR A 299 -5.22 -8.32 15.41
C TYR A 299 -4.43 -9.47 14.78
N ILE A 300 -3.59 -10.16 15.56
CA ILE A 300 -2.78 -11.30 15.09
C ILE A 300 -3.69 -12.41 14.54
N ALA A 301 -4.78 -12.75 15.24
CA ALA A 301 -5.76 -13.72 14.76
C ALA A 301 -6.44 -13.29 13.44
N ASP A 302 -6.75 -11.98 13.29
CA ASP A 302 -7.34 -11.45 12.05
C ASP A 302 -6.34 -11.50 10.88
N MET A 303 -5.06 -11.18 11.10
CA MET A 303 -3.98 -11.31 10.13
C MET A 303 -3.84 -12.77 9.66
N LYS A 304 -3.77 -13.72 10.59
CA LYS A 304 -3.68 -15.16 10.30
C LYS A 304 -4.88 -15.66 9.49
N ARG A 305 -6.10 -15.29 9.89
CA ARG A 305 -7.34 -15.66 9.16
C ARG A 305 -7.32 -15.16 7.71
N GLN A 306 -6.73 -14.00 7.45
CA GLN A 306 -6.60 -13.44 6.10
C GLN A 306 -5.34 -13.89 5.36
N LYS A 307 -4.51 -14.75 5.96
CA LYS A 307 -3.22 -15.21 5.42
C LYS A 307 -2.28 -14.03 5.11
N LEU A 308 -2.30 -13.01 5.97
CA LEU A 308 -1.39 -11.88 5.91
C LEU A 308 -0.20 -12.15 6.84
N GLU A 309 0.99 -11.89 6.35
CA GLU A 309 2.21 -11.97 7.16
C GLU A 309 2.29 -10.80 8.12
N LEU A 310 2.91 -11.03 9.26
CA LEU A 310 3.14 -10.03 10.29
C LEU A 310 4.59 -10.08 10.74
N ASN A 311 5.36 -9.10 10.28
CA ASN A 311 6.75 -8.89 10.68
C ASN A 311 6.98 -7.37 10.81
N PRO A 312 6.51 -6.77 11.92
CA PRO A 312 6.39 -5.34 12.04
C PRO A 312 7.72 -4.65 12.32
N ILE A 313 7.84 -3.41 11.86
CA ILE A 313 8.84 -2.44 12.30
C ILE A 313 8.16 -1.15 12.74
N SER A 314 8.74 -0.49 13.73
CA SER A 314 8.20 0.74 14.30
C SER A 314 8.36 1.94 13.36
N GLY A 315 7.58 3.00 13.61
CA GLY A 315 7.71 4.25 12.87
C GLY A 315 9.08 4.91 13.01
N ARG A 316 9.72 4.80 14.19
CA ARG A 316 11.07 5.32 14.43
C ARG A 316 12.12 4.57 13.60
N GLN A 317 11.99 3.25 13.47
CA GLN A 317 12.89 2.46 12.62
C GLN A 317 12.74 2.86 11.14
N ILE A 318 11.50 3.06 10.65
CA ILE A 318 11.29 3.55 9.28
C ILE A 318 11.91 4.93 9.09
N GLN A 319 11.73 5.85 10.04
CA GLN A 319 12.32 7.19 10.00
C GLN A 319 13.84 7.11 9.84
N GLY A 320 14.51 6.32 10.69
CA GLY A 320 15.96 6.11 10.62
C GLY A 320 16.40 5.52 9.30
N MET A 321 15.74 4.49 8.81
CA MET A 321 16.05 3.87 7.51
C MET A 321 15.91 4.86 6.34
N ILE A 322 14.92 5.76 6.37
CA ILE A 322 14.75 6.79 5.35
C ILE A 322 15.84 7.85 5.46
N GLU A 323 16.18 8.28 6.67
CA GLU A 323 17.29 9.23 6.89
C GLU A 323 18.63 8.68 6.40
N ASP A 324 18.90 7.41 6.65
CA ASP A 324 20.12 6.73 6.17
C ASP A 324 20.11 6.57 4.65
N LEU A 325 18.96 6.26 4.05
CA LEU A 325 18.79 6.23 2.60
C LEU A 325 19.21 7.57 1.96
N TYR A 326 18.85 8.70 2.59
CA TYR A 326 19.18 10.04 2.10
C TYR A 326 20.64 10.47 2.35
N LYS A 327 21.40 9.69 3.13
CA LYS A 327 22.86 9.84 3.30
C LYS A 327 23.65 8.99 2.28
N SER A 328 23.01 8.22 1.43
CA SER A 328 23.68 7.39 0.43
C SER A 328 24.59 8.22 -0.49
N PRO A 329 25.71 7.68 -0.97
CA PRO A 329 26.63 8.37 -1.88
C PRO A 329 25.90 8.88 -3.13
N LYS A 330 26.12 10.13 -3.49
CA LYS A 330 25.42 10.82 -4.59
C LYS A 330 25.55 10.09 -5.93
N ASP A 331 26.74 9.55 -6.21
CA ASP A 331 27.00 8.78 -7.43
C ASP A 331 26.20 7.47 -7.46
N LEU A 332 26.11 6.75 -6.34
CA LEU A 332 25.28 5.55 -6.22
C LEU A 332 23.79 5.89 -6.43
N VAL A 333 23.31 6.98 -5.80
CA VAL A 333 21.94 7.47 -5.96
C VAL A 333 21.66 7.83 -7.43
N ALA A 334 22.57 8.53 -8.10
CA ALA A 334 22.41 8.91 -9.50
C ALA A 334 22.31 7.67 -10.42
N ARG A 335 23.17 6.67 -10.20
CA ARG A 335 23.12 5.40 -10.95
C ARG A 335 21.85 4.59 -10.66
N ALA A 336 21.43 4.53 -9.40
CA ALA A 336 20.19 3.86 -9.01
C ALA A 336 18.96 4.57 -9.61
N ALA A 337 18.96 5.90 -9.61
CA ALA A 337 17.92 6.69 -10.26
C ALA A 337 17.85 6.40 -11.77
N LYS A 338 19.00 6.36 -12.46
CA LYS A 338 19.05 5.99 -13.89
C LYS A 338 18.52 4.58 -14.11
N ALA A 339 18.99 3.59 -13.36
CA ALA A 339 18.54 2.21 -13.47
C ALA A 339 17.03 2.02 -13.20
N ALA A 340 16.46 2.84 -12.31
CA ALA A 340 15.05 2.76 -11.94
C ALA A 340 14.10 3.59 -12.81
N SER A 341 14.60 4.51 -13.63
CA SER A 341 13.78 5.49 -14.36
C SER A 341 14.09 5.62 -15.85
N ASP A 342 15.15 5.02 -16.33
CA ASP A 342 15.45 5.00 -17.76
C ASP A 342 14.53 3.99 -18.45
N ASP A 343 13.41 4.50 -18.98
CA ASP A 343 12.39 3.71 -19.64
C ASP A 343 12.73 3.40 -21.12
N ALA A 344 13.91 3.82 -21.60
CA ALA A 344 14.29 3.66 -23.03
C ALA A 344 14.36 2.18 -23.44
N ALA A 345 14.81 1.29 -22.55
CA ALA A 345 14.82 -0.14 -22.79
C ALA A 345 13.46 -0.82 -22.52
N LEU A 346 12.50 -0.10 -21.91
CA LEU A 346 11.19 -0.61 -21.51
C LEU A 346 10.10 0.00 -22.38
N ASN A 347 9.54 -0.77 -23.30
CA ASN A 347 8.40 -0.31 -24.09
C ASN A 347 7.18 -0.14 -23.16
N VAL A 348 6.88 1.12 -22.78
CA VAL A 348 5.83 1.45 -21.81
C VAL A 348 4.56 1.89 -22.55
N SER A 349 3.45 1.23 -22.28
CA SER A 349 2.12 1.63 -22.71
C SER A 349 1.17 1.88 -21.54
N LYS A 350 0.13 2.68 -21.75
CA LYS A 350 -0.89 2.92 -20.70
C LYS A 350 -1.97 1.84 -20.76
N ALA A 351 -2.36 1.35 -19.60
CA ALA A 351 -3.46 0.39 -19.47
C ALA A 351 -4.77 1.02 -19.99
N SER A 352 -5.37 0.39 -20.97
CA SER A 352 -6.76 0.63 -21.33
C SER A 352 -7.65 -0.17 -20.40
N ILE A 353 -8.12 0.46 -19.32
CA ILE A 353 -9.04 -0.23 -18.39
C ILE A 353 -10.40 -0.30 -19.07
N PRO A 354 -10.84 -1.49 -19.53
CA PRO A 354 -12.06 -1.61 -20.30
C PRO A 354 -13.26 -1.17 -19.46
N VAL A 355 -14.18 -0.50 -20.12
CA VAL A 355 -15.51 -0.22 -19.56
C VAL A 355 -16.39 -1.43 -19.87
N LEU A 356 -16.65 -2.24 -18.87
CA LEU A 356 -17.54 -3.38 -18.98
C LEU A 356 -18.99 -2.93 -18.79
N THR A 357 -19.89 -3.50 -19.58
CA THR A 357 -21.33 -3.31 -19.44
C THR A 357 -21.95 -4.62 -18.93
N HIS A 358 -22.64 -4.54 -17.81
CA HIS A 358 -23.35 -5.68 -17.23
C HIS A 358 -24.83 -5.34 -17.10
N GLN A 359 -25.68 -6.36 -17.31
CA GLN A 359 -27.10 -6.26 -17.04
C GLN A 359 -27.46 -7.14 -15.85
N GLY A 360 -28.35 -6.67 -14.99
CA GLY A 360 -28.80 -7.45 -13.86
C GLY A 360 -29.66 -6.69 -12.87
N LYS A 361 -30.20 -7.42 -11.92
CA LYS A 361 -31.08 -6.91 -10.87
C LYS A 361 -30.27 -6.44 -9.66
N ILE A 362 -30.60 -5.29 -9.08
CA ILE A 362 -30.01 -4.83 -7.82
C ILE A 362 -30.48 -5.76 -6.70
N THR A 363 -29.55 -6.40 -6.01
CA THR A 363 -29.83 -7.35 -4.93
C THR A 363 -29.63 -6.76 -3.54
N LYS A 364 -28.81 -5.71 -3.39
CA LYS A 364 -28.58 -5.06 -2.10
C LYS A 364 -28.09 -3.64 -2.30
N LEU A 365 -28.56 -2.73 -1.47
CA LEU A 365 -28.12 -1.36 -1.40
C LEU A 365 -27.59 -1.03 0.00
N LYS A 366 -26.51 -0.25 0.06
CA LYS A 366 -25.97 0.31 1.31
C LYS A 366 -25.61 1.77 1.10
N ARG A 367 -25.58 2.55 2.23
CA ARG A 367 -25.17 3.96 2.24
C ARG A 367 -25.96 4.82 1.24
N LYS A 368 -27.31 4.73 1.26
CA LYS A 368 -28.22 5.48 0.37
C LYS A 368 -27.83 5.29 -1.12
N GLY A 369 -27.66 4.03 -1.54
CA GLY A 369 -27.34 3.67 -2.92
C GLY A 369 -25.88 3.89 -3.37
N ARG A 370 -25.00 4.34 -2.48
CA ARG A 370 -23.57 4.52 -2.81
C ARG A 370 -22.79 3.20 -2.90
N ARG A 371 -23.38 2.09 -2.46
CA ARG A 371 -22.89 0.72 -2.69
C ARG A 371 -24.02 -0.13 -3.21
N VAL A 372 -23.83 -0.66 -4.39
CA VAL A 372 -24.82 -1.48 -5.11
C VAL A 372 -24.27 -2.89 -5.27
N SER A 373 -25.00 -3.89 -4.79
CA SER A 373 -24.77 -5.30 -5.19
C SER A 373 -25.79 -5.64 -6.24
N TRP A 374 -25.37 -6.38 -7.27
CA TRP A 374 -26.22 -6.78 -8.38
C TRP A 374 -25.94 -8.23 -8.78
N LYS A 375 -26.92 -8.87 -9.43
CA LYS A 375 -26.83 -10.23 -10.01
C LYS A 375 -27.51 -10.22 -11.36
N GLY A 376 -26.80 -10.64 -12.39
CA GLY A 376 -27.30 -10.91 -13.73
C GLY A 376 -27.27 -12.40 -14.04
N ALA A 377 -27.61 -12.80 -15.28
CA ALA A 377 -27.62 -14.16 -15.73
C ALA A 377 -26.25 -14.84 -15.65
N THR A 378 -25.21 -14.15 -16.11
CA THR A 378 -23.84 -14.70 -16.22
C THR A 378 -22.84 -14.11 -15.21
N ALA A 379 -23.21 -13.05 -14.49
CA ALA A 379 -22.29 -12.35 -13.60
C ALA A 379 -23.00 -11.73 -12.39
N LYS A 380 -22.25 -11.56 -11.31
CA LYS A 380 -22.66 -10.81 -10.11
C LYS A 380 -21.54 -9.89 -9.65
N GLY A 381 -21.88 -8.78 -9.00
CA GLY A 381 -20.86 -7.84 -8.56
C GLY A 381 -21.30 -6.90 -7.44
N LYS A 382 -20.31 -6.15 -6.95
CA LYS A 382 -20.51 -5.06 -5.99
C LYS A 382 -19.88 -3.80 -6.59
N LEU A 383 -20.63 -2.71 -6.62
CA LEU A 383 -20.22 -1.46 -7.23
C LEU A 383 -20.15 -0.33 -6.20
N LYS A 384 -19.18 0.54 -6.37
CA LYS A 384 -19.09 1.83 -5.66
C LYS A 384 -19.63 2.92 -6.59
N VAL A 385 -20.68 3.58 -6.14
CA VAL A 385 -21.25 4.76 -6.79
C VAL A 385 -20.56 5.99 -6.21
N ARG A 386 -19.93 6.78 -7.08
CA ARG A 386 -19.22 8.02 -6.72
C ARG A 386 -19.98 9.23 -7.23
N GLY A 387 -19.60 10.45 -6.83
CA GLY A 387 -20.28 11.68 -7.25
C GLY A 387 -20.34 11.90 -8.76
N LYS A 388 -19.37 11.34 -9.52
CA LYS A 388 -19.32 11.40 -10.99
C LYS A 388 -20.07 10.25 -11.70
N THR A 389 -20.63 9.28 -10.96
CA THR A 389 -21.41 8.18 -11.56
C THR A 389 -22.73 8.72 -12.11
N LYS A 390 -22.98 8.55 -13.39
CA LYS A 390 -24.28 8.89 -14.01
C LYS A 390 -25.32 7.84 -13.63
N ILE A 391 -26.44 8.25 -13.04
CA ILE A 391 -27.52 7.35 -12.68
C ILE A 391 -28.81 7.83 -13.33
N THR A 392 -29.50 6.91 -14.03
CA THR A 392 -30.79 7.18 -14.64
C THR A 392 -31.79 6.10 -14.27
N ILE A 393 -33.07 6.47 -14.10
CA ILE A 393 -34.22 5.58 -13.96
C ILE A 393 -35.25 6.05 -14.99
N ALA A 394 -35.69 5.13 -15.84
CA ALA A 394 -36.57 5.45 -16.98
C ALA A 394 -36.08 6.67 -17.79
N GLY A 395 -34.78 6.71 -18.06
CA GLY A 395 -34.12 7.79 -18.81
C GLY A 395 -33.87 9.09 -18.02
N LYS A 396 -34.53 9.30 -16.89
CA LYS A 396 -34.38 10.53 -16.08
C LYS A 396 -33.19 10.45 -15.12
N LYS A 397 -32.37 11.49 -15.06
CA LYS A 397 -31.21 11.58 -14.15
C LYS A 397 -31.68 11.66 -12.69
N VAL A 398 -31.11 10.79 -11.84
CA VAL A 398 -31.47 10.71 -10.41
C VAL A 398 -30.22 10.62 -9.50
N ARG A 399 -30.43 10.80 -8.19
CA ARG A 399 -29.41 10.56 -7.17
C ARG A 399 -29.34 9.07 -6.82
N SER A 400 -28.22 8.61 -6.27
CA SER A 400 -28.05 7.21 -5.87
C SER A 400 -29.06 6.73 -4.82
N SER A 401 -29.65 7.62 -4.06
CA SER A 401 -30.70 7.33 -3.08
C SER A 401 -32.02 6.87 -3.72
N ALA A 402 -32.25 7.16 -4.99
CA ALA A 402 -33.44 6.74 -5.73
C ALA A 402 -33.36 5.28 -6.20
N LEU A 403 -32.19 4.64 -6.19
CA LEU A 403 -32.04 3.23 -6.53
C LEU A 403 -32.77 2.34 -5.51
N LYS A 404 -33.49 1.34 -5.99
CA LYS A 404 -34.22 0.36 -5.16
C LYS A 404 -33.73 -1.05 -5.44
N VAL A 405 -33.77 -1.91 -4.43
CA VAL A 405 -33.55 -3.37 -4.61
C VAL A 405 -34.65 -3.90 -5.53
N GLY A 406 -34.29 -4.80 -6.43
CA GLY A 406 -35.21 -5.34 -7.41
C GLY A 406 -35.17 -4.66 -8.78
N MET A 407 -34.65 -3.44 -8.91
CA MET A 407 -34.53 -2.77 -10.23
C MET A 407 -33.63 -3.55 -11.17
N ASN A 408 -34.05 -3.71 -12.40
CA ASN A 408 -33.22 -4.19 -13.50
C ASN A 408 -32.44 -3.03 -14.08
N CYS A 409 -31.13 -3.18 -14.13
CA CYS A 409 -30.23 -2.09 -14.51
C CYS A 409 -29.11 -2.56 -15.43
N THR A 410 -28.66 -1.64 -16.26
CA THR A 410 -27.40 -1.73 -16.99
C THR A 410 -26.32 -0.97 -16.22
N PHE A 411 -25.23 -1.64 -15.93
CA PHE A 411 -24.10 -1.11 -15.17
C PHE A 411 -22.89 -0.94 -16.09
N LYS A 412 -22.45 0.29 -16.36
CA LYS A 412 -21.14 0.55 -16.99
C LYS A 412 -20.09 0.69 -15.90
N VAL A 413 -19.09 -0.18 -15.89
CA VAL A 413 -18.11 -0.33 -14.84
C VAL A 413 -16.70 -0.21 -15.42
N ARG A 414 -15.83 0.58 -14.80
CA ARG A 414 -14.40 0.61 -15.12
C ARG A 414 -13.63 -0.11 -14.03
N GLY A 415 -12.87 -1.14 -14.41
CA GLY A 415 -12.20 -2.02 -13.46
C GLY A 415 -13.17 -2.80 -12.57
N VAL A 416 -12.73 -3.25 -11.39
CA VAL A 416 -13.47 -4.24 -10.58
C VAL A 416 -14.67 -3.67 -9.82
N GLU A 417 -14.69 -2.37 -9.47
CA GLU A 417 -15.73 -1.85 -8.56
C GLU A 417 -16.25 -0.42 -8.87
N SER A 418 -15.71 0.28 -9.87
CA SER A 418 -16.07 1.68 -10.08
C SER A 418 -17.20 1.83 -11.09
N ALA A 419 -18.41 2.15 -10.63
CA ALA A 419 -19.53 2.45 -11.51
C ALA A 419 -19.30 3.80 -12.22
N LEU A 420 -19.31 3.80 -13.55
CA LEU A 420 -19.36 4.99 -14.40
C LEU A 420 -20.80 5.43 -14.64
N ALA A 421 -21.67 4.47 -14.93
CA ALA A 421 -23.10 4.72 -15.09
C ALA A 421 -23.93 3.54 -14.58
N ILE A 422 -25.14 3.82 -14.14
CA ILE A 422 -26.19 2.87 -13.79
C ILE A 422 -27.48 3.38 -14.46
N ALA A 423 -28.01 2.63 -15.39
CA ALA A 423 -29.27 2.92 -16.03
C ALA A 423 -30.27 1.82 -15.66
N CYS A 424 -31.38 2.19 -15.02
CA CYS A 424 -32.43 1.26 -14.60
C CYS A 424 -33.74 1.59 -15.33
N ASN A 425 -34.51 0.56 -15.57
CA ASN A 425 -35.87 0.66 -16.09
C ASN A 425 -36.86 0.66 -14.94
#